data_3aaca4ed2295f5c550fe1c047378b859
#
_entry.id   3aaca4ed2295f5c550fe1c047378b859
#
_cell.length_a   1.000
_cell.length_b   1.000
_cell.length_c   1.000
_cell.angle_alpha   90.00
_cell.angle_beta   90.00
_cell.angle_gamma   90.00
#
_symmetry.space_group_name_H-M   'P 1'
#
loop_
_entity.id
_entity.type
_entity.pdbx_description
1 polymer ?
#
loop_
_entity_poly.entity_id
_entity_poly.type
_entity_poly.pdbx_seq_one_letter_code
_entity_poly.pdbx_strand_id
1 'polypeptide(L)'
;MNIKVIKDSKSELSRFAINIKNTGFFYDTIPGISHLLEHLLCNSSKGLVFNDLKDTTDCNAITSDGMTSFFITTSNKLERANKLFNFKDIFTHIFKHEFTEEEITREKEIIRNELLGPTQRYEYFYAMYTEAFYKDIKFYNSKEQSRVLDSITLKDLSKFYDDRYTLENVEILLTGDWNDTEIQYIKDFVGKQDYIPYYGENDLRICAPNSYIAGDIRHKREEDSPFKDFEYVMTFEYEDEINTKFTMYNLFLQFIITNSANSLFNDIRDLGSYDLWMDSPFYHIGGRHTSPLRLLIGFYNEDKSVADKMRDKVIEYFENFESKLTKEEFEDMKRKCHLKYYHTPKKGYVTMEMEAFIYDFNDHDELAENITKINYNEFMDYIKGYRHITNFLMIPHDYK
;
A
#
# COMPACT_ATOMS: atom_id res chain seq x y z
N MET A 1 19.56 -3.34 7.54
CA MET A 1 19.29 -2.27 6.54
C MET A 1 19.43 -2.85 5.15
N ASN A 2 18.46 -2.57 4.29
CA ASN A 2 18.47 -2.97 2.89
C ASN A 2 18.45 -1.71 1.99
N ILE A 3 19.23 -1.70 0.90
CA ILE A 3 19.19 -0.63 -0.11
C ILE A 3 18.89 -1.29 -1.45
N LYS A 4 17.69 -1.06 -1.96
CA LYS A 4 17.24 -1.52 -3.27
C LYS A 4 17.42 -0.40 -4.29
N VAL A 5 17.88 -0.73 -5.49
CA VAL A 5 18.15 0.25 -6.55
C VAL A 5 17.46 -0.19 -7.84
N ILE A 6 16.59 0.66 -8.36
CA ILE A 6 15.93 0.51 -9.66
C ILE A 6 16.48 1.60 -10.58
N LYS A 7 17.50 1.24 -11.38
CA LYS A 7 18.18 2.19 -12.24
C LYS A 7 17.39 2.51 -13.51
N ASP A 8 17.29 3.80 -13.82
CA ASP A 8 16.86 4.30 -15.13
C ASP A 8 17.78 5.45 -15.55
N SER A 9 18.84 5.14 -16.29
CA SER A 9 19.82 6.13 -16.74
C SER A 9 19.27 7.14 -17.75
N LYS A 10 18.04 6.93 -18.25
CA LYS A 10 17.35 7.86 -19.15
C LYS A 10 16.43 8.80 -18.39
N SER A 11 16.21 8.54 -17.09
CA SER A 11 15.36 9.39 -16.27
C SER A 11 16.01 10.75 -16.01
N GLU A 12 15.23 11.81 -16.19
CA GLU A 12 15.63 13.15 -15.78
C GLU A 12 15.47 13.38 -14.28
N LEU A 13 14.94 12.39 -13.57
CA LEU A 13 14.64 12.42 -12.15
C LEU A 13 15.40 11.32 -11.42
N SER A 14 15.74 11.60 -10.17
CA SER A 14 16.18 10.62 -9.20
C SER A 14 15.29 10.71 -7.97
N ARG A 15 14.79 9.58 -7.53
CA ARG A 15 13.95 9.50 -6.34
C ARG A 15 14.57 8.57 -5.32
N PHE A 16 14.41 8.91 -4.05
CA PHE A 16 14.67 8.01 -2.94
C PHE A 16 13.47 7.94 -2.03
N ALA A 17 13.26 6.76 -1.45
CA ALA A 17 12.33 6.56 -0.35
C ALA A 17 13.09 5.96 0.84
N ILE A 18 12.81 6.49 2.04
CA ILE A 18 13.28 5.95 3.31
C ILE A 18 12.07 5.34 3.99
N ASN A 19 12.01 4.02 4.01
CA ASN A 19 10.92 3.24 4.55
C ASN A 19 11.29 2.74 5.93
N ILE A 20 10.47 3.04 6.92
CA ILE A 20 10.59 2.54 8.28
C ILE A 20 9.57 1.41 8.45
N LYS A 21 10.04 0.19 8.46
CA LYS A 21 9.22 -1.01 8.69
C LYS A 21 8.76 -1.09 10.14
N ASN A 22 7.75 -1.92 10.39
CA ASN A 22 7.21 -2.14 11.73
C ASN A 22 6.68 -0.85 12.39
N THR A 23 6.30 0.10 11.58
CA THR A 23 5.49 1.28 11.88
C THR A 23 4.18 1.19 11.11
N GLY A 24 3.29 2.15 11.30
CA GLY A 24 1.98 2.13 10.66
C GLY A 24 0.91 1.44 11.51
N PHE A 25 -0.30 1.41 10.99
CA PHE A 25 -1.50 1.09 11.78
C PHE A 25 -1.45 -0.26 12.49
N PHE A 26 -0.80 -1.26 11.91
CA PHE A 26 -0.68 -2.61 12.50
C PHE A 26 0.31 -2.69 13.66
N TYR A 27 1.20 -1.73 13.76
CA TYR A 27 2.26 -1.71 14.77
C TYR A 27 2.09 -0.62 15.81
N ASP A 28 1.04 0.19 15.68
CA ASP A 28 0.74 1.26 16.61
C ASP A 28 0.49 0.71 18.02
N THR A 29 1.30 1.14 18.96
CA THR A 29 1.09 0.85 20.40
C THR A 29 -0.05 1.66 20.98
N ILE A 30 -0.28 2.84 20.43
CA ILE A 30 -1.43 3.72 20.64
C ILE A 30 -1.92 4.12 19.25
N PRO A 31 -3.19 3.96 18.92
CA PRO A 31 -3.72 4.26 17.59
C PRO A 31 -3.34 5.64 17.09
N GLY A 32 -2.72 5.71 15.91
CA GLY A 32 -2.29 6.94 15.26
C GLY A 32 -0.90 7.45 15.66
N ILE A 33 -0.14 6.74 16.51
CA ILE A 33 1.20 7.16 16.91
C ILE A 33 2.18 7.20 15.73
N SER A 34 2.10 6.26 14.78
CA SER A 34 2.91 6.28 13.56
C SER A 34 2.58 7.47 12.68
N HIS A 35 1.30 7.81 12.53
CA HIS A 35 0.85 8.97 11.76
C HIS A 35 1.29 10.29 12.42
N LEU A 36 1.19 10.37 13.74
CA LEU A 36 1.71 11.54 14.47
C LEU A 36 3.22 11.71 14.29
N LEU A 37 3.99 10.61 14.33
CA LEU A 37 5.42 10.64 14.06
C LEU A 37 5.73 11.09 12.63
N GLU A 38 4.97 10.60 11.65
CA GLU A 38 5.11 11.05 10.26
C GLU A 38 4.99 12.57 10.17
N HIS A 39 3.92 13.15 10.72
CA HIS A 39 3.71 14.60 10.73
C HIS A 39 4.85 15.35 11.41
N LEU A 40 5.28 14.89 12.58
CA LEU A 40 6.37 15.51 13.32
C LEU A 40 7.71 15.48 12.58
N LEU A 41 7.97 14.41 11.83
CA LEU A 41 9.18 14.26 11.03
C LEU A 41 9.11 14.93 9.65
N CYS A 42 7.92 15.25 9.16
CA CYS A 42 7.74 16.08 7.96
C CYS A 42 7.81 17.57 8.27
N ASN A 43 7.55 17.97 9.52
CA ASN A 43 7.49 19.35 9.96
C ASN A 43 8.65 19.69 10.90
N SER A 44 9.04 20.94 10.92
CA SER A 44 9.94 21.52 11.91
C SER A 44 9.32 22.77 12.52
N SER A 45 9.96 23.31 13.54
CA SER A 45 9.56 24.61 14.12
C SER A 45 9.59 25.78 13.11
N LYS A 46 10.25 25.57 11.94
CA LYS A 46 10.36 26.55 10.85
C LYS A 46 9.41 26.29 9.68
N GLY A 47 8.60 25.22 9.73
CA GLY A 47 7.70 24.77 8.67
C GLY A 47 8.07 23.39 8.12
N LEU A 48 7.57 23.06 6.93
CA LEU A 48 7.87 21.79 6.30
C LEU A 48 9.39 21.64 6.05
N VAL A 49 9.98 20.57 6.53
CA VAL A 49 11.40 20.22 6.32
C VAL A 49 11.75 20.18 4.83
N PHE A 50 10.80 19.78 4.01
CA PHE A 50 10.95 19.69 2.56
C PHE A 50 11.19 21.03 1.86
N ASN A 51 10.90 22.18 2.51
CA ASN A 51 11.10 23.49 1.91
C ASN A 51 12.59 23.86 1.71
N ASP A 52 13.48 23.25 2.48
CA ASP A 52 14.91 23.49 2.38
C ASP A 52 15.63 22.60 1.33
N LEU A 53 14.90 21.63 0.74
CA LEU A 53 15.43 20.72 -0.26
C LEU A 53 15.60 21.40 -1.61
N LYS A 54 16.62 20.94 -2.35
CA LYS A 54 17.04 21.54 -3.61
C LYS A 54 16.54 20.73 -4.81
N ASP A 55 16.07 21.42 -5.84
CA ASP A 55 15.64 20.84 -7.12
C ASP A 55 14.60 19.72 -6.96
N THR A 56 13.79 19.77 -5.92
CA THR A 56 12.72 18.80 -5.68
C THR A 56 11.52 19.08 -6.57
N THR A 57 10.93 18.01 -7.09
CA THR A 57 9.71 18.06 -7.90
C THR A 57 8.53 17.43 -7.19
N ASP A 58 8.81 16.56 -6.22
CA ASP A 58 7.81 15.88 -5.41
C ASP A 58 8.46 15.41 -4.10
N CYS A 59 7.82 15.69 -2.98
CA CYS A 59 8.25 15.26 -1.66
C CYS A 59 7.04 15.11 -0.76
N ASN A 60 6.96 13.96 -0.09
CA ASN A 60 5.87 13.65 0.82
C ASN A 60 6.26 12.52 1.78
N ALA A 61 5.39 12.23 2.74
CA ALA A 61 5.45 11.01 3.53
C ALA A 61 4.07 10.35 3.59
N ILE A 62 4.05 9.07 3.90
CA ILE A 62 2.83 8.27 4.00
C ILE A 62 3.00 7.25 5.11
N THR A 63 2.02 7.20 6.01
CA THR A 63 1.86 6.10 6.95
C THR A 63 0.86 5.10 6.38
N SER A 64 1.30 3.87 6.18
CA SER A 64 0.48 2.75 5.72
C SER A 64 0.25 1.72 6.82
N ASP A 65 -0.27 0.56 6.45
CA ASP A 65 -0.56 -0.53 7.40
C ASP A 65 0.67 -1.02 8.17
N GLY A 66 1.80 -1.16 7.49
CA GLY A 66 3.00 -1.80 8.04
C GLY A 66 4.28 -0.97 8.02
N MET A 67 4.23 0.25 7.49
CA MET A 67 5.40 1.12 7.38
C MET A 67 5.04 2.60 7.30
N THR A 68 6.03 3.45 7.62
CA THR A 68 6.04 4.88 7.31
C THR A 68 7.11 5.13 6.25
N SER A 69 6.76 5.80 5.16
CA SER A 69 7.65 6.07 4.02
C SER A 69 7.82 7.57 3.82
N PHE A 70 9.07 8.01 3.73
CA PHE A 70 9.45 9.39 3.38
C PHE A 70 10.10 9.36 2.02
N PHE A 71 9.57 10.09 1.04
CA PHE A 71 10.07 10.03 -0.32
C PHE A 71 10.27 11.40 -0.95
N ILE A 72 11.36 11.53 -1.68
CA ILE A 72 11.75 12.77 -2.35
C ILE A 72 12.20 12.47 -3.79
N THR A 73 11.68 13.28 -4.71
CA THR A 73 12.07 13.27 -6.13
C THR A 73 12.85 14.52 -6.45
N THR A 74 14.06 14.36 -6.96
CA THR A 74 14.96 15.45 -7.33
C THR A 74 15.19 15.46 -8.84
N SER A 75 15.17 16.64 -9.47
CA SER A 75 15.52 16.81 -10.88
C SER A 75 17.03 16.71 -11.07
N ASN A 76 17.47 15.93 -12.08
CA ASN A 76 18.87 15.82 -12.48
C ASN A 76 19.30 16.86 -13.54
N LYS A 77 18.35 17.73 -13.97
CA LYS A 77 18.61 18.72 -15.04
C LYS A 77 19.55 19.84 -14.62
N LEU A 78 19.57 20.17 -13.34
CA LEU A 78 20.35 21.30 -12.83
C LEU A 78 21.65 20.80 -12.19
N GLU A 79 21.60 20.33 -10.97
CA GLU A 79 22.78 19.88 -10.24
C GLU A 79 22.57 18.50 -9.62
N ARG A 80 23.29 17.49 -10.15
CA ARG A 80 23.18 16.11 -9.67
C ARG A 80 23.54 15.93 -8.19
N ALA A 81 24.43 16.77 -7.66
CA ALA A 81 24.83 16.71 -6.26
C ALA A 81 23.66 17.01 -5.28
N ASN A 82 22.63 17.71 -5.74
CA ASN A 82 21.49 18.07 -4.89
C ASN A 82 20.71 16.85 -4.40
N LYS A 83 20.64 15.75 -5.16
CA LYS A 83 19.99 14.53 -4.70
C LYS A 83 20.68 13.87 -3.50
N LEU A 84 22.03 13.92 -3.46
CA LEU A 84 22.81 13.43 -2.30
C LEU A 84 22.66 14.37 -1.10
N PHE A 85 22.60 15.68 -1.35
CA PHE A 85 22.33 16.66 -0.33
C PHE A 85 20.93 16.41 0.28
N ASN A 86 19.90 16.31 -0.53
CA ASN A 86 18.53 16.05 -0.09
C ASN A 86 18.43 14.74 0.70
N PHE A 87 19.05 13.66 0.19
CA PHE A 87 19.07 12.39 0.90
C PHE A 87 19.71 12.52 2.29
N LYS A 88 20.89 13.13 2.36
CA LYS A 88 21.62 13.31 3.63
C LYS A 88 20.81 14.16 4.62
N ASP A 89 20.21 15.22 4.14
CA ASP A 89 19.46 16.18 4.98
C ASP A 89 18.24 15.51 5.59
N ILE A 90 17.41 14.89 4.75
CA ILE A 90 16.20 14.19 5.21
C ILE A 90 16.54 12.99 6.08
N PHE A 91 17.52 12.16 5.69
CA PHE A 91 17.94 11.03 6.50
C PHE A 91 18.38 11.47 7.91
N THR A 92 19.22 12.52 7.96
CA THR A 92 19.68 13.05 9.24
C THR A 92 18.51 13.58 10.07
N HIS A 93 17.57 14.28 9.45
CA HIS A 93 16.40 14.80 10.13
C HIS A 93 15.52 13.67 10.71
N ILE A 94 15.20 12.66 9.91
CA ILE A 94 14.35 11.53 10.33
C ILE A 94 14.96 10.78 11.54
N PHE A 95 16.27 10.59 11.59
CA PHE A 95 16.92 9.78 12.62
C PHE A 95 17.58 10.57 13.75
N LYS A 96 17.51 11.90 13.71
CA LYS A 96 18.13 12.76 14.73
C LYS A 96 17.20 13.87 15.20
N HIS A 97 15.91 13.63 15.17
CA HIS A 97 14.91 14.60 15.59
C HIS A 97 14.69 14.54 17.11
N GLU A 98 14.60 15.72 17.73
CA GLU A 98 14.20 15.87 19.15
C GLU A 98 12.79 16.48 19.19
N PHE A 99 11.85 15.75 19.75
CA PHE A 99 10.45 16.15 19.82
C PHE A 99 10.19 17.12 20.96
N THR A 100 9.30 18.08 20.74
CA THR A 100 8.83 19.00 21.76
C THR A 100 7.32 18.88 22.00
N GLU A 101 6.85 19.20 23.20
CA GLU A 101 5.42 19.22 23.52
C GLU A 101 4.64 20.22 22.66
N GLU A 102 5.27 21.31 22.24
CA GLU A 102 4.64 22.31 21.36
C GLU A 102 4.38 21.75 19.96
N GLU A 103 5.36 21.07 19.39
CA GLU A 103 5.21 20.40 18.08
C GLU A 103 4.13 19.31 18.14
N ILE A 104 4.15 18.47 19.17
CA ILE A 104 3.16 17.42 19.38
C ILE A 104 1.74 18.00 19.46
N THR A 105 1.57 19.07 20.21
CA THR A 105 0.25 19.73 20.37
C THR A 105 -0.25 20.26 19.04
N ARG A 106 0.62 20.92 18.29
CA ARG A 106 0.28 21.47 16.96
C ARG A 106 -0.12 20.37 15.97
N GLU A 107 0.70 19.32 15.86
CA GLU A 107 0.43 18.26 14.88
C GLU A 107 -0.80 17.43 15.25
N LYS A 108 -1.09 17.23 16.52
CA LYS A 108 -2.35 16.61 16.95
C LYS A 108 -3.58 17.38 16.47
N GLU A 109 -3.54 18.71 16.47
CA GLU A 109 -4.65 19.52 15.95
C GLU A 109 -4.82 19.37 14.44
N ILE A 110 -3.71 19.29 13.68
CA ILE A 110 -3.72 19.08 12.23
C ILE A 110 -4.32 17.71 11.92
N ILE A 111 -3.81 16.65 12.53
CA ILE A 111 -4.29 15.27 12.31
C ILE A 111 -5.76 15.15 12.71
N ARG A 112 -6.20 15.77 13.80
CA ARG A 112 -7.61 15.77 14.19
C ARG A 112 -8.50 16.35 13.10
N ASN A 113 -8.08 17.44 12.45
CA ASN A 113 -8.83 18.04 11.36
C ASN A 113 -8.86 17.13 10.11
N GLU A 114 -7.78 16.41 9.82
CA GLU A 114 -7.74 15.41 8.75
C GLU A 114 -8.68 14.23 9.03
N LEU A 115 -8.64 13.71 10.27
CA LEU A 115 -9.48 12.59 10.70
C LEU A 115 -10.98 12.94 10.79
N LEU A 116 -11.31 14.22 11.01
CA LEU A 116 -12.69 14.70 11.02
C LEU A 116 -13.24 15.02 9.62
N GLY A 117 -12.40 14.90 8.59
CA GLY A 117 -12.84 14.99 7.18
C GLY A 117 -13.93 13.96 6.83
N PRO A 118 -14.44 13.98 5.61
CA PRO A 118 -15.46 13.02 5.18
C PRO A 118 -14.96 11.59 5.42
N THR A 119 -15.74 10.80 6.15
CA THR A 119 -15.45 9.39 6.40
C THR A 119 -15.20 8.70 5.07
N GLN A 120 -14.03 8.12 4.90
CA GLN A 120 -13.71 7.41 3.67
C GLN A 120 -14.61 6.19 3.52
N ARG A 121 -15.07 5.93 2.29
CA ARG A 121 -15.98 4.81 1.97
C ARG A 121 -15.47 3.49 2.53
N TYR A 122 -14.18 3.26 2.43
CA TYR A 122 -13.54 1.98 2.74
C TYR A 122 -13.11 1.81 4.20
N GLU A 123 -13.24 2.82 5.04
CA GLU A 123 -12.73 2.80 6.42
C GLU A 123 -13.37 1.67 7.25
N TYR A 124 -14.68 1.52 7.16
CA TYR A 124 -15.39 0.43 7.84
C TYR A 124 -15.10 -0.94 7.26
N PHE A 125 -14.87 -1.00 5.95
CA PHE A 125 -14.44 -2.23 5.32
C PHE A 125 -13.07 -2.68 5.86
N TYR A 126 -12.09 -1.78 5.92
CA TYR A 126 -10.77 -2.11 6.44
C TYR A 126 -10.80 -2.53 7.91
N ALA A 127 -11.67 -1.92 8.73
CA ALA A 127 -11.89 -2.35 10.10
C ALA A 127 -12.39 -3.79 10.18
N MET A 128 -13.46 -4.10 9.46
CA MET A 128 -14.02 -5.47 9.42
C MET A 128 -13.03 -6.48 8.84
N TYR A 129 -12.34 -6.11 7.76
CA TYR A 129 -11.36 -6.96 7.11
C TYR A 129 -10.20 -7.29 8.05
N THR A 130 -9.68 -6.28 8.74
CA THR A 130 -8.56 -6.45 9.67
C THR A 130 -8.97 -7.33 10.85
N GLU A 131 -10.12 -7.10 11.46
CA GLU A 131 -10.62 -7.91 12.57
C GLU A 131 -10.93 -9.37 12.15
N ALA A 132 -11.40 -9.56 10.91
CA ALA A 132 -11.71 -10.89 10.38
C ALA A 132 -10.46 -11.72 10.08
N PHE A 133 -9.44 -11.11 9.51
CA PHE A 133 -8.31 -11.85 8.93
C PHE A 133 -7.01 -11.76 9.72
N TYR A 134 -6.92 -10.89 10.73
CA TYR A 134 -5.71 -10.74 11.53
C TYR A 134 -5.99 -10.91 13.01
N LYS A 135 -5.26 -11.84 13.60
CA LYS A 135 -5.33 -12.08 15.03
C LYS A 135 -4.58 -10.97 15.77
N ASP A 136 -5.21 -10.48 16.83
CA ASP A 136 -4.62 -9.49 17.74
C ASP A 136 -4.37 -8.09 17.10
N ILE A 137 -4.89 -7.83 15.90
CA ILE A 137 -4.92 -6.49 15.31
C ILE A 137 -6.33 -5.92 15.49
N LYS A 138 -6.38 -4.74 16.07
CA LYS A 138 -7.58 -3.92 16.09
C LYS A 138 -7.37 -2.73 15.17
N PHE A 139 -8.20 -2.61 14.16
CA PHE A 139 -8.26 -1.42 13.34
C PHE A 139 -9.10 -0.36 14.07
N TYR A 140 -8.63 0.88 14.03
CA TYR A 140 -9.33 2.02 14.59
C TYR A 140 -9.78 2.94 13.47
N ASN A 141 -11.07 3.18 13.37
CA ASN A 141 -11.59 4.17 12.43
C ASN A 141 -11.17 5.61 12.84
N SER A 142 -11.33 6.57 11.92
CA SER A 142 -10.89 7.95 12.13
C SER A 142 -11.48 8.59 13.41
N LYS A 143 -12.73 8.27 13.77
CA LYS A 143 -13.34 8.78 15.00
C LYS A 143 -12.68 8.21 16.27
N GLU A 144 -12.34 6.92 16.24
CA GLU A 144 -11.64 6.27 17.35
C GLU A 144 -10.21 6.78 17.46
N GLN A 145 -9.50 6.90 16.33
CA GLN A 145 -8.15 7.48 16.29
C GLN A 145 -8.16 8.91 16.84
N SER A 146 -9.11 9.74 16.41
CA SER A 146 -9.24 11.12 16.92
C SER A 146 -9.45 11.18 18.44
N ARG A 147 -10.20 10.23 19.03
CA ARG A 147 -10.42 10.17 20.49
C ARG A 147 -9.18 9.78 21.27
N VAL A 148 -8.35 8.91 20.74
CA VAL A 148 -7.14 8.41 21.43
C VAL A 148 -5.90 9.27 21.17
N LEU A 149 -5.93 10.09 20.13
CA LEU A 149 -4.80 10.95 19.74
C LEU A 149 -4.30 11.83 20.91
N ASP A 150 -5.21 12.36 21.73
CA ASP A 150 -4.86 13.19 22.88
C ASP A 150 -4.13 12.43 23.98
N SER A 151 -4.30 11.11 24.05
CA SER A 151 -3.64 10.26 25.05
C SER A 151 -2.15 10.01 24.75
N ILE A 152 -1.70 10.25 23.52
CA ILE A 152 -0.29 10.06 23.14
C ILE A 152 0.55 11.13 23.83
N THR A 153 1.50 10.72 24.67
CA THR A 153 2.43 11.62 25.35
C THR A 153 3.77 11.69 24.62
N LEU A 154 4.58 12.72 24.93
CA LEU A 154 5.97 12.80 24.46
C LEU A 154 6.77 11.54 24.82
N LYS A 155 6.51 10.98 26.01
CA LYS A 155 7.17 9.74 26.45
C LYS A 155 6.79 8.52 25.57
N ASP A 156 5.51 8.38 25.24
CA ASP A 156 5.03 7.28 24.38
C ASP A 156 5.63 7.39 22.98
N LEU A 157 5.63 8.61 22.45
CA LEU A 157 6.15 8.92 21.13
C LEU A 157 7.66 8.70 21.06
N SER A 158 8.45 9.21 22.04
CA SER A 158 9.89 8.99 22.10
C SER A 158 10.21 7.49 22.20
N LYS A 159 9.47 6.77 23.06
CA LYS A 159 9.67 5.31 23.17
C LYS A 159 9.39 4.59 21.87
N PHE A 160 8.28 4.90 21.18
CA PHE A 160 7.93 4.27 19.90
C PHE A 160 8.97 4.60 18.83
N TYR A 161 9.44 5.84 18.79
CA TYR A 161 10.51 6.27 17.88
C TYR A 161 11.81 5.50 18.13
N ASP A 162 12.28 5.43 19.37
CA ASP A 162 13.51 4.71 19.75
C ASP A 162 13.40 3.21 19.41
N ASP A 163 12.23 2.61 19.62
CA ASP A 163 12.01 1.18 19.38
C ASP A 163 11.90 0.85 17.87
N ARG A 164 11.48 1.80 17.02
CA ARG A 164 11.11 1.51 15.62
C ARG A 164 12.04 2.16 14.58
N TYR A 165 12.58 3.34 14.87
CA TYR A 165 13.49 4.04 13.95
C TYR A 165 14.93 3.55 14.12
N THR A 166 15.13 2.28 13.79
CA THR A 166 16.39 1.53 13.97
C THR A 166 16.93 1.06 12.63
N LEU A 167 18.23 0.75 12.52
CA LEU A 167 18.85 0.32 11.26
C LEU A 167 18.26 -0.99 10.71
N GLU A 168 17.72 -1.88 11.54
CA GLU A 168 17.05 -3.10 11.10
C GLU A 168 15.74 -2.80 10.37
N ASN A 169 15.06 -1.77 10.81
CA ASN A 169 13.77 -1.39 10.27
C ASN A 169 13.88 -0.48 9.04
N VAL A 170 15.07 0.04 8.74
CA VAL A 170 15.28 0.93 7.60
C VAL A 170 15.44 0.14 6.32
N GLU A 171 14.66 0.51 5.33
CA GLU A 171 14.84 0.13 3.94
C GLU A 171 14.89 1.38 3.07
N ILE A 172 15.87 1.44 2.18
CA ILE A 172 16.07 2.56 1.27
C ILE A 172 15.83 2.08 -0.15
N LEU A 173 14.95 2.77 -0.86
CA LEU A 173 14.69 2.54 -2.26
C LEU A 173 15.23 3.73 -3.07
N LEU A 174 16.07 3.45 -4.06
CA LEU A 174 16.60 4.42 -5.01
C LEU A 174 16.06 4.11 -6.40
N THR A 175 15.33 5.02 -7.01
CA THR A 175 14.79 4.85 -8.37
C THR A 175 15.23 5.98 -9.29
N GLY A 176 15.36 5.69 -10.59
CA GLY A 176 15.77 6.65 -11.60
C GLY A 176 17.28 6.69 -11.86
N ASP A 177 17.82 7.88 -12.18
CA ASP A 177 19.21 8.03 -12.61
C ASP A 177 20.17 8.12 -11.42
N TRP A 178 20.49 6.99 -10.83
CA TRP A 178 21.52 6.82 -9.80
C TRP A 178 22.73 6.10 -10.37
N ASN A 179 23.93 6.68 -10.24
CA ASN A 179 25.16 6.02 -10.61
C ASN A 179 25.80 5.27 -9.42
N ASP A 180 26.78 4.39 -9.72
CA ASP A 180 27.38 3.53 -8.69
C ASP A 180 28.14 4.33 -7.61
N THR A 181 28.71 5.47 -7.95
CA THR A 181 29.41 6.33 -7.00
C THR A 181 28.42 6.95 -6.00
N GLU A 182 27.27 7.39 -6.48
CA GLU A 182 26.22 7.97 -5.65
C GLU A 182 25.60 6.91 -4.74
N ILE A 183 25.33 5.71 -5.26
CA ILE A 183 24.85 4.57 -4.49
C ILE A 183 25.85 4.18 -3.40
N GLN A 184 27.14 4.10 -3.74
CA GLN A 184 28.18 3.78 -2.77
C GLN A 184 28.30 4.86 -1.68
N TYR A 185 28.18 6.14 -2.07
CA TYR A 185 28.16 7.25 -1.11
C TYR A 185 27.01 7.09 -0.09
N ILE A 186 25.80 6.77 -0.55
CA ILE A 186 24.65 6.56 0.32
C ILE A 186 24.91 5.38 1.29
N LYS A 187 25.44 4.26 0.78
CA LYS A 187 25.80 3.10 1.62
C LYS A 187 26.81 3.47 2.70
N ASP A 188 27.86 4.17 2.32
CA ASP A 188 28.92 4.62 3.22
C ASP A 188 28.43 5.65 4.23
N PHE A 189 27.53 6.54 3.79
CA PHE A 189 26.94 7.55 4.67
C PHE A 189 26.07 6.88 5.75
N VAL A 190 25.13 6.03 5.33
CA VAL A 190 24.21 5.37 6.28
C VAL A 190 24.95 4.42 7.21
N GLY A 191 25.91 3.67 6.68
CA GLY A 191 26.72 2.72 7.49
C GLY A 191 27.62 3.37 8.55
N LYS A 192 27.79 4.69 8.52
CA LYS A 192 28.59 5.46 9.52
C LYS A 192 27.73 6.18 10.56
N GLN A 193 26.40 6.00 10.54
CA GLN A 193 25.53 6.69 11.49
C GLN A 193 25.44 5.89 12.80
N ASP A 194 26.16 6.34 13.82
CA ASP A 194 26.24 5.72 15.16
C ASP A 194 25.09 6.12 16.10
N TYR A 195 24.32 7.13 15.72
CA TYR A 195 23.15 7.58 16.47
C TYR A 195 21.86 6.79 16.18
N ILE A 196 21.87 5.93 15.18
CA ILE A 196 20.74 5.05 14.88
C ILE A 196 20.96 3.73 15.61
N PRO A 197 20.10 3.36 16.57
CA PRO A 197 20.29 2.13 17.32
C PRO A 197 20.16 0.89 16.43
N TYR A 198 20.89 -0.16 16.81
CA TYR A 198 20.81 -1.48 16.20
C TYR A 198 20.55 -2.52 17.29
N TYR A 199 19.37 -3.11 17.29
CA TYR A 199 18.93 -4.02 18.36
C TYR A 199 19.00 -5.51 18.02
N GLY A 200 19.51 -5.86 16.85
CA GLY A 200 19.47 -7.23 16.35
C GLY A 200 18.12 -7.59 15.71
N GLU A 201 17.89 -8.85 15.41
CA GLU A 201 16.62 -9.28 14.84
C GLU A 201 15.48 -8.92 15.79
N ASN A 202 14.73 -7.87 15.47
CA ASN A 202 13.51 -7.57 16.17
C ASN A 202 12.57 -8.76 16.00
N ASP A 203 12.05 -9.24 17.12
CA ASP A 203 11.01 -10.26 17.17
C ASP A 203 9.73 -9.63 16.59
N LEU A 204 9.64 -9.64 15.26
CA LEU A 204 8.52 -9.08 14.53
C LEU A 204 7.30 -9.87 14.96
N ARG A 205 6.37 -9.23 15.63
CA ARG A 205 5.04 -9.78 15.77
C ARG A 205 4.46 -9.93 14.36
N ILE A 206 4.69 -11.08 13.77
CA ILE A 206 4.00 -11.48 12.56
C ILE A 206 2.55 -11.59 13.00
N CYS A 207 1.73 -10.68 12.51
CA CYS A 207 0.29 -10.82 12.70
C CYS A 207 -0.10 -12.13 12.03
N ALA A 208 -0.29 -13.16 12.84
CA ALA A 208 -0.73 -14.44 12.32
C ALA A 208 -2.10 -14.24 11.67
N PRO A 209 -2.32 -14.72 10.44
CA PRO A 209 -3.64 -14.70 9.86
C PRO A 209 -4.59 -15.49 10.76
N ASN A 210 -5.79 -14.97 10.97
CA ASN A 210 -6.84 -15.74 11.61
C ASN A 210 -7.15 -16.97 10.75
N SER A 211 -7.50 -18.07 11.43
CA SER A 211 -8.13 -19.17 10.75
C SER A 211 -9.39 -18.68 10.07
N TYR A 212 -9.48 -18.93 8.80
CA TYR A 212 -10.55 -18.77 7.84
C TYR A 212 -11.94 -18.43 8.42
N ILE A 213 -12.49 -17.29 8.04
CA ILE A 213 -13.90 -16.95 8.25
C ILE A 213 -14.62 -17.10 6.93
N ALA A 214 -15.35 -18.22 6.76
CA ALA A 214 -16.22 -18.39 5.61
C ALA A 214 -17.58 -17.74 5.89
N GLY A 215 -18.09 -16.97 4.92
CA GLY A 215 -19.46 -16.46 4.95
C GLY A 215 -19.60 -14.95 4.81
N ASP A 216 -20.78 -14.45 5.14
CA ASP A 216 -21.11 -13.02 5.05
C ASP A 216 -20.80 -12.30 6.37
N ILE A 217 -19.98 -11.27 6.30
CA ILE A 217 -19.78 -10.30 7.38
C ILE A 217 -20.55 -9.03 7.03
N ARG A 218 -21.45 -8.60 7.92
CA ARG A 218 -22.36 -7.49 7.66
C ARG A 218 -22.11 -6.36 8.64
N HIS A 219 -22.05 -5.14 8.11
CA HIS A 219 -21.95 -3.93 8.90
C HIS A 219 -23.00 -2.91 8.47
N LYS A 220 -23.74 -2.38 9.42
CA LYS A 220 -24.68 -1.29 9.18
C LYS A 220 -23.95 0.03 9.33
N ARG A 221 -24.00 0.89 8.31
CA ARG A 221 -23.35 2.21 8.33
C ARG A 221 -23.92 3.09 9.45
N GLU A 222 -23.13 4.03 9.91
CA GLU A 222 -23.59 5.00 10.90
C GLU A 222 -24.60 6.00 10.30
N GLU A 223 -25.41 6.64 11.16
CA GLU A 223 -26.47 7.57 10.77
C GLU A 223 -25.95 8.76 9.95
N ASP A 224 -24.74 9.25 10.27
CA ASP A 224 -24.10 10.36 9.60
C ASP A 224 -23.29 9.98 8.36
N SER A 225 -23.29 8.71 7.96
CA SER A 225 -22.61 8.26 6.73
C SER A 225 -23.24 8.91 5.49
N PRO A 226 -22.41 9.50 4.61
CA PRO A 226 -22.89 10.06 3.36
C PRO A 226 -23.29 9.00 2.33
N PHE A 227 -22.88 7.73 2.55
CA PHE A 227 -23.10 6.64 1.62
C PHE A 227 -24.42 5.92 1.90
N LYS A 228 -25.30 5.88 0.88
CA LYS A 228 -26.65 5.31 0.97
C LYS A 228 -26.81 4.01 0.17
N ASP A 229 -25.71 3.48 -0.33
CA ASP A 229 -25.66 2.28 -1.14
C ASP A 229 -25.28 1.04 -0.30
N PHE A 230 -25.59 -0.13 -0.86
CA PHE A 230 -25.04 -1.41 -0.45
C PHE A 230 -23.70 -1.61 -1.12
N GLU A 231 -22.68 -1.86 -0.35
CA GLU A 231 -21.36 -2.12 -0.88
C GLU A 231 -20.92 -3.54 -0.49
N TYR A 232 -20.58 -4.32 -1.50
CA TYR A 232 -19.93 -5.60 -1.33
C TYR A 232 -18.44 -5.48 -1.55
N VAL A 233 -17.68 -6.11 -0.67
CA VAL A 233 -16.26 -6.41 -0.89
C VAL A 233 -16.09 -7.91 -0.77
N MET A 234 -15.85 -8.55 -1.89
CA MET A 234 -15.67 -9.99 -1.98
C MET A 234 -14.20 -10.33 -1.86
N THR A 235 -13.88 -11.31 -1.04
CA THR A 235 -12.50 -11.76 -0.83
C THR A 235 -12.30 -13.13 -1.44
N PHE A 236 -11.29 -13.23 -2.29
CA PHE A 236 -10.80 -14.48 -2.88
C PHE A 236 -9.41 -14.75 -2.33
N GLU A 237 -9.11 -15.98 -1.99
CA GLU A 237 -7.85 -16.40 -1.40
C GLU A 237 -7.16 -17.45 -2.26
N TYR A 238 -5.84 -17.33 -2.36
CA TYR A 238 -4.97 -18.30 -2.99
C TYR A 238 -4.02 -18.89 -1.92
N GLU A 239 -4.02 -20.19 -1.74
CA GLU A 239 -3.36 -20.87 -0.61
C GLU A 239 -1.85 -21.09 -0.76
N ASP A 240 -1.23 -20.63 -1.82
CA ASP A 240 0.20 -20.87 -2.03
C ASP A 240 1.09 -19.76 -1.50
N GLU A 241 2.39 -20.03 -1.41
CA GLU A 241 3.37 -19.01 -1.03
C GLU A 241 3.45 -17.90 -2.09
N ILE A 242 3.45 -16.66 -1.63
CA ILE A 242 3.62 -15.50 -2.50
C ILE A 242 5.04 -15.53 -3.07
N ASN A 243 5.12 -15.58 -4.38
CA ASN A 243 6.36 -15.44 -5.12
C ASN A 243 6.17 -14.50 -6.30
N THR A 244 7.27 -14.08 -6.91
CA THR A 244 7.27 -13.11 -8.03
C THR A 244 6.36 -13.55 -9.18
N LYS A 245 6.28 -14.86 -9.46
CA LYS A 245 5.43 -15.42 -10.52
C LYS A 245 3.94 -15.20 -10.22
N PHE A 246 3.51 -15.51 -8.99
CA PHE A 246 2.10 -15.34 -8.60
C PHE A 246 1.70 -13.88 -8.53
N THR A 247 2.59 -13.02 -8.13
CA THR A 247 2.38 -11.59 -8.18
C THR A 247 2.11 -11.09 -9.59
N MET A 248 2.91 -11.53 -10.55
CA MET A 248 2.73 -11.23 -11.97
C MET A 248 1.37 -11.74 -12.49
N TYR A 249 0.97 -12.93 -12.09
CA TYR A 249 -0.32 -13.49 -12.47
C TYR A 249 -1.48 -12.69 -11.88
N ASN A 250 -1.35 -12.22 -10.65
CA ASN A 250 -2.37 -11.38 -10.02
C ASN A 250 -2.52 -10.02 -10.71
N LEU A 251 -1.41 -9.35 -11.04
CA LEU A 251 -1.43 -8.10 -11.83
C LEU A 251 -2.08 -8.31 -13.21
N PHE A 252 -1.75 -9.41 -13.86
CA PHE A 252 -2.33 -9.74 -15.15
C PHE A 252 -3.81 -10.11 -15.04
N LEU A 253 -4.22 -10.82 -13.99
CA LEU A 253 -5.63 -11.10 -13.69
C LEU A 253 -6.44 -9.81 -13.51
N GLN A 254 -5.94 -8.87 -12.70
CA GLN A 254 -6.59 -7.57 -12.53
C GLN A 254 -6.74 -6.83 -13.87
N PHE A 255 -5.72 -6.90 -14.71
CA PHE A 255 -5.78 -6.32 -16.04
C PHE A 255 -6.86 -6.96 -16.91
N ILE A 256 -6.99 -8.30 -16.92
CA ILE A 256 -8.01 -9.03 -17.66
C ILE A 256 -9.41 -8.69 -17.14
N ILE A 257 -9.61 -8.72 -15.84
CA ILE A 257 -10.90 -8.43 -15.19
C ILE A 257 -11.47 -7.07 -15.61
N THR A 258 -10.58 -6.11 -15.91
CA THR A 258 -11.00 -4.75 -16.27
C THR A 258 -10.99 -4.46 -17.78
N ASN A 259 -10.20 -5.18 -18.58
CA ASN A 259 -9.91 -4.76 -19.95
C ASN A 259 -10.25 -5.80 -21.04
N SER A 260 -10.60 -7.05 -20.69
CA SER A 260 -11.00 -8.05 -21.70
C SER A 260 -12.39 -7.74 -22.28
N ALA A 261 -12.70 -8.28 -23.44
CA ALA A 261 -14.01 -8.13 -24.08
C ALA A 261 -15.15 -8.70 -23.20
N ASN A 262 -14.87 -9.82 -22.52
CA ASN A 262 -15.78 -10.45 -21.56
C ASN A 262 -15.36 -10.13 -20.11
N SER A 263 -14.98 -8.88 -19.83
CA SER A 263 -14.48 -8.50 -18.53
C SER A 263 -15.58 -8.48 -17.46
N LEU A 264 -15.21 -8.82 -16.25
CA LEU A 264 -16.09 -8.68 -15.10
C LEU A 264 -16.55 -7.22 -14.93
N PHE A 265 -15.69 -6.26 -15.23
CA PHE A 265 -16.05 -4.85 -15.20
C PHE A 265 -17.25 -4.53 -16.09
N ASN A 266 -17.31 -5.06 -17.32
CA ASN A 266 -18.44 -4.89 -18.21
C ASN A 266 -19.70 -5.58 -17.66
N ASP A 267 -19.58 -6.82 -17.17
CA ASP A 267 -20.70 -7.58 -16.59
C ASP A 267 -21.33 -6.82 -15.39
N ILE A 268 -20.51 -6.20 -14.53
CA ILE A 268 -20.97 -5.42 -13.36
C ILE A 268 -21.54 -4.05 -13.79
N ARG A 269 -20.90 -3.40 -14.77
CA ARG A 269 -21.38 -2.14 -15.32
C ARG A 269 -22.76 -2.26 -15.96
N ASP A 270 -23.02 -3.34 -16.68
CA ASP A 270 -24.30 -3.60 -17.30
C ASP A 270 -25.43 -3.80 -16.28
N LEU A 271 -25.08 -4.17 -15.04
CA LEU A 271 -26.03 -4.20 -13.92
C LEU A 271 -26.20 -2.85 -13.21
N GLY A 272 -25.49 -1.81 -13.65
CA GLY A 272 -25.67 -0.44 -13.15
C GLY A 272 -24.64 0.01 -12.09
N SER A 273 -23.55 -0.73 -11.86
CA SER A 273 -22.42 -0.22 -11.09
C SER A 273 -21.52 0.63 -11.99
N TYR A 274 -21.14 1.81 -11.52
CA TYR A 274 -20.20 2.67 -12.23
C TYR A 274 -18.75 2.42 -11.81
N ASP A 275 -18.55 1.68 -10.73
CA ASP A 275 -17.24 1.43 -10.16
C ASP A 275 -17.10 -0.05 -9.78
N LEU A 276 -16.00 -0.63 -10.20
CA LEU A 276 -15.49 -1.92 -9.76
C LEU A 276 -14.06 -1.69 -9.34
N TRP A 277 -13.80 -1.72 -8.06
CA TRP A 277 -12.43 -1.61 -7.58
C TRP A 277 -11.87 -2.99 -7.20
N MET A 278 -10.59 -3.13 -7.38
CA MET A 278 -9.86 -4.32 -6.99
C MET A 278 -8.64 -3.89 -6.18
N ASP A 279 -8.37 -4.66 -5.17
CA ASP A 279 -7.17 -4.53 -4.38
C ASP A 279 -6.58 -5.91 -4.10
N SER A 280 -5.29 -5.95 -3.99
CA SER A 280 -4.59 -7.13 -3.49
C SER A 280 -3.79 -6.64 -2.30
N PRO A 281 -4.40 -6.64 -1.13
CA PRO A 281 -3.74 -6.15 0.06
C PRO A 281 -2.54 -7.05 0.37
N PHE A 282 -1.41 -6.63 -0.14
CA PHE A 282 -0.12 -7.19 0.23
C PHE A 282 0.29 -6.51 1.52
N TYR A 283 -0.16 -7.06 2.63
CA TYR A 283 0.29 -6.55 3.89
C TYR A 283 1.75 -6.93 4.08
N HIS A 284 2.63 -5.97 3.86
CA HIS A 284 4.00 -6.02 4.29
C HIS A 284 4.07 -5.88 5.80
N ILE A 285 3.79 -6.97 6.47
CA ILE A 285 4.08 -7.04 7.89
C ILE A 285 5.58 -7.31 7.98
N GLY A 286 6.35 -6.26 8.30
CA GLY A 286 7.77 -6.39 8.53
C GLY A 286 8.61 -6.79 7.31
N GLY A 287 8.23 -6.39 6.09
CA GLY A 287 8.98 -6.72 4.88
C GLY A 287 8.90 -8.18 4.45
N ARG A 288 7.98 -8.95 5.01
CA ARG A 288 7.67 -10.32 4.60
C ARG A 288 6.29 -10.35 3.96
N HIS A 289 6.17 -11.08 2.86
CA HIS A 289 4.86 -11.36 2.29
C HIS A 289 4.09 -12.24 3.26
N THR A 290 2.88 -11.80 3.63
CA THR A 290 1.98 -12.66 4.38
C THR A 290 1.21 -13.53 3.40
N SER A 291 1.34 -14.83 3.57
CA SER A 291 0.46 -15.81 2.97
C SER A 291 -0.84 -15.86 3.81
N PRO A 292 -2.01 -16.05 3.22
CA PRO A 292 -2.28 -16.28 1.80
C PRO A 292 -2.44 -15.00 0.97
N LEU A 293 -2.24 -15.11 -0.34
CA LEU A 293 -2.55 -14.05 -1.29
C LEU A 293 -4.07 -13.85 -1.35
N ARG A 294 -4.53 -12.62 -1.17
CA ARG A 294 -5.95 -12.28 -1.27
C ARG A 294 -6.19 -11.30 -2.40
N LEU A 295 -7.28 -11.49 -3.11
CA LEU A 295 -7.82 -10.57 -4.09
C LEU A 295 -9.15 -10.04 -3.54
N LEU A 296 -9.26 -8.73 -3.41
CA LEU A 296 -10.47 -8.03 -3.04
C LEU A 296 -11.15 -7.48 -4.30
N ILE A 297 -12.45 -7.68 -4.40
CA ILE A 297 -13.27 -7.11 -5.46
C ILE A 297 -14.44 -6.38 -4.82
N GLY A 298 -14.47 -5.06 -4.97
CA GLY A 298 -15.50 -4.21 -4.40
C GLY A 298 -16.38 -3.55 -5.46
N PHE A 299 -17.67 -3.45 -5.16
CA PHE A 299 -18.68 -2.79 -5.98
C PHE A 299 -19.85 -2.35 -5.10
N TYR A 300 -20.67 -1.45 -5.61
CA TYR A 300 -21.80 -0.92 -4.86
C TYR A 300 -23.02 -0.63 -5.74
N ASN A 301 -24.19 -0.65 -5.12
CA ASN A 301 -25.45 -0.22 -5.74
C ASN A 301 -26.46 0.23 -4.66
N GLU A 302 -27.35 1.18 -4.99
CA GLU A 302 -28.40 1.63 -4.09
C GLU A 302 -29.51 0.58 -3.92
N ASP A 303 -29.72 -0.29 -4.91
CA ASP A 303 -30.67 -1.39 -4.86
C ASP A 303 -29.98 -2.68 -4.40
N LYS A 304 -30.41 -3.20 -3.24
CA LYS A 304 -29.85 -4.42 -2.68
C LYS A 304 -29.95 -5.63 -3.62
N SER A 305 -31.07 -5.75 -4.33
CA SER A 305 -31.30 -6.88 -5.26
C SER A 305 -30.33 -6.83 -6.44
N VAL A 306 -29.95 -5.64 -6.88
CA VAL A 306 -28.95 -5.44 -7.91
C VAL A 306 -27.56 -5.73 -7.36
N ALA A 307 -27.23 -5.24 -6.16
CA ALA A 307 -25.95 -5.53 -5.51
C ALA A 307 -25.76 -7.06 -5.29
N ASP A 308 -26.84 -7.78 -4.88
CA ASP A 308 -26.82 -9.23 -4.75
C ASP A 308 -26.55 -9.92 -6.11
N LYS A 309 -27.16 -9.46 -7.20
CA LYS A 309 -26.89 -9.99 -8.55
C LYS A 309 -25.46 -9.71 -9.00
N MET A 310 -24.89 -8.56 -8.65
CA MET A 310 -23.49 -8.25 -8.93
C MET A 310 -22.56 -9.24 -8.20
N ARG A 311 -22.80 -9.49 -6.91
CA ARG A 311 -22.08 -10.51 -6.14
C ARG A 311 -22.12 -11.88 -6.82
N ASP A 312 -23.32 -12.34 -7.19
CA ASP A 312 -23.47 -13.64 -7.84
C ASP A 312 -22.74 -13.66 -9.19
N LYS A 313 -22.71 -12.52 -9.89
CA LYS A 313 -21.97 -12.39 -11.16
C LYS A 313 -20.46 -12.48 -10.99
N VAL A 314 -19.92 -11.94 -9.91
CA VAL A 314 -18.49 -12.07 -9.57
C VAL A 314 -18.15 -13.54 -9.31
N ILE A 315 -18.98 -14.26 -8.55
CA ILE A 315 -18.77 -15.70 -8.29
C ILE A 315 -18.82 -16.48 -9.62
N GLU A 316 -19.88 -16.27 -10.42
CA GLU A 316 -20.03 -16.92 -11.74
C GLU A 316 -18.83 -16.65 -12.65
N TYR A 317 -18.26 -15.45 -12.61
CA TYR A 317 -17.11 -15.09 -13.44
C TYR A 317 -15.89 -15.94 -13.11
N PHE A 318 -15.57 -16.12 -11.83
CA PHE A 318 -14.44 -16.96 -11.41
C PHE A 318 -14.70 -18.46 -11.65
N GLU A 319 -15.91 -18.94 -11.38
CA GLU A 319 -16.29 -20.34 -11.62
C GLU A 319 -16.22 -20.71 -13.12
N ASN A 320 -16.51 -19.76 -14.00
CA ASN A 320 -16.53 -19.95 -15.44
C ASN A 320 -15.40 -19.24 -16.18
N PHE A 321 -14.33 -18.85 -15.50
CA PHE A 321 -13.26 -18.04 -16.05
C PHE A 321 -12.66 -18.63 -17.33
N GLU A 322 -12.50 -19.95 -17.39
CA GLU A 322 -11.97 -20.65 -18.55
C GLU A 322 -12.80 -20.41 -19.84
N SER A 323 -14.09 -20.23 -19.70
CA SER A 323 -14.98 -19.90 -20.83
C SER A 323 -14.96 -18.42 -21.21
N LYS A 324 -14.47 -17.55 -20.31
CA LYS A 324 -14.43 -16.11 -20.49
C LYS A 324 -13.17 -15.61 -21.22
N LEU A 325 -12.12 -16.44 -21.30
CA LEU A 325 -10.82 -16.06 -21.85
C LEU A 325 -10.29 -17.12 -22.78
N THR A 326 -10.47 -16.91 -24.09
CA THR A 326 -9.86 -17.76 -25.10
C THR A 326 -8.34 -17.58 -25.14
N LYS A 327 -7.61 -18.57 -25.68
CA LYS A 327 -6.15 -18.45 -25.82
C LYS A 327 -5.73 -17.27 -26.71
N GLU A 328 -6.51 -16.95 -27.73
CA GLU A 328 -6.24 -15.81 -28.61
C GLU A 328 -6.43 -14.49 -27.85
N GLU A 329 -7.51 -14.37 -27.10
CA GLU A 329 -7.78 -13.19 -26.27
C GLU A 329 -6.74 -13.04 -25.14
N PHE A 330 -6.31 -14.15 -24.53
CA PHE A 330 -5.21 -14.16 -23.55
C PHE A 330 -3.92 -13.57 -24.14
N GLU A 331 -3.52 -13.98 -25.34
CA GLU A 331 -2.32 -13.45 -25.99
C GLU A 331 -2.49 -11.96 -26.35
N ASP A 332 -3.69 -11.54 -26.71
CA ASP A 332 -4.00 -10.12 -26.95
C ASP A 332 -3.93 -9.29 -25.66
N MET A 333 -4.55 -9.78 -24.59
CA MET A 333 -4.49 -9.13 -23.26
C MET A 333 -3.06 -9.04 -22.75
N LYS A 334 -2.25 -10.07 -22.96
CA LYS A 334 -0.84 -10.10 -22.58
C LYS A 334 -0.05 -9.00 -23.29
N ARG A 335 -0.25 -8.84 -24.62
CA ARG A 335 0.36 -7.73 -25.38
C ARG A 335 -0.08 -6.36 -24.86
N LYS A 336 -1.38 -6.18 -24.61
CA LYS A 336 -1.93 -4.90 -24.09
C LYS A 336 -1.41 -4.58 -22.69
N CYS A 337 -1.35 -5.57 -21.83
CA CYS A 337 -0.81 -5.44 -20.46
C CYS A 337 0.68 -5.07 -20.51
N HIS A 338 1.47 -5.78 -21.34
CA HIS A 338 2.88 -5.43 -21.58
C HIS A 338 3.03 -3.98 -22.02
N LEU A 339 2.26 -3.52 -23.01
CA LEU A 339 2.31 -2.15 -23.51
C LEU A 339 1.94 -1.13 -22.42
N LYS A 340 0.94 -1.43 -21.60
CA LYS A 340 0.57 -0.57 -20.47
C LYS A 340 1.76 -0.35 -19.54
N TYR A 341 2.43 -1.40 -19.11
CA TYR A 341 3.56 -1.29 -18.18
C TYR A 341 4.84 -0.77 -18.85
N TYR A 342 5.09 -1.10 -20.11
CA TYR A 342 6.25 -0.61 -20.86
C TYR A 342 6.18 0.89 -21.16
N HIS A 343 4.98 1.39 -21.49
CA HIS A 343 4.76 2.80 -21.85
C HIS A 343 4.26 3.66 -20.69
N THR A 344 3.95 3.07 -19.54
CA THR A 344 3.64 3.88 -18.36
C THR A 344 4.87 4.76 -18.06
N PRO A 345 4.72 6.08 -18.02
CA PRO A 345 5.86 6.95 -17.75
C PRO A 345 6.51 6.49 -16.46
N LYS A 346 7.81 6.25 -16.51
CA LYS A 346 8.67 5.94 -15.35
C LYS A 346 8.72 7.10 -14.34
N LYS A 347 7.69 7.95 -14.36
CA LYS A 347 7.50 9.05 -13.44
C LYS A 347 7.03 8.45 -12.12
N GLY A 348 7.97 8.41 -11.19
CA GLY A 348 7.86 8.03 -9.81
C GLY A 348 6.45 8.06 -9.21
N TYR A 349 5.74 6.97 -9.33
CA TYR A 349 4.55 6.76 -8.52
C TYR A 349 4.96 6.02 -7.26
N VAL A 350 4.60 6.54 -6.11
CA VAL A 350 4.78 5.89 -4.80
C VAL A 350 4.27 4.45 -4.83
N THR A 351 3.14 4.22 -5.48
CA THR A 351 2.55 2.89 -5.68
C THR A 351 3.48 1.94 -6.43
N MET A 352 4.18 2.41 -7.47
CA MET A 352 5.06 1.55 -8.27
C MET A 352 6.38 1.24 -7.56
N GLU A 353 6.85 2.14 -6.73
CA GLU A 353 8.03 1.92 -5.89
C GLU A 353 7.73 0.98 -4.73
N MET A 354 6.57 1.11 -4.14
CA MET A 354 6.04 0.13 -3.19
C MET A 354 5.82 -1.22 -3.88
N GLU A 355 5.22 -1.27 -5.08
CA GLU A 355 5.05 -2.48 -5.85
C GLU A 355 6.40 -3.13 -6.21
N ALA A 356 7.39 -2.38 -6.69
CA ALA A 356 8.72 -2.92 -6.98
C ALA A 356 9.40 -3.48 -5.74
N PHE A 357 9.16 -2.86 -4.60
CA PHE A 357 9.66 -3.32 -3.32
C PHE A 357 8.93 -4.59 -2.85
N ILE A 358 7.61 -4.60 -3.03
CA ILE A 358 6.72 -5.71 -2.73
C ILE A 358 7.05 -6.92 -3.62
N TYR A 359 7.24 -6.68 -4.90
CA TYR A 359 7.30 -7.72 -5.92
C TYR A 359 8.70 -8.13 -6.33
N ASP A 360 9.71 -7.57 -5.68
CA ASP A 360 11.12 -7.87 -5.94
C ASP A 360 11.57 -7.70 -7.40
N PHE A 361 11.00 -6.71 -8.11
CA PHE A 361 11.49 -6.35 -9.44
C PHE A 361 12.74 -5.50 -9.34
N ASN A 362 13.62 -5.67 -10.30
CA ASN A 362 14.79 -4.81 -10.44
C ASN A 362 14.51 -3.56 -11.25
N ASP A 363 13.55 -3.61 -12.17
CA ASP A 363 13.07 -2.46 -12.94
C ASP A 363 11.72 -2.72 -13.63
N HIS A 364 11.13 -1.66 -14.22
CA HIS A 364 9.89 -1.73 -14.98
C HIS A 364 9.97 -2.57 -16.25
N ASP A 365 11.13 -2.56 -16.88
CA ASP A 365 11.35 -3.33 -18.10
C ASP A 365 11.32 -4.81 -17.77
N GLU A 366 11.87 -5.23 -16.61
CA GLU A 366 11.78 -6.59 -16.12
C GLU A 366 10.31 -7.00 -15.85
N LEU A 367 9.51 -6.13 -15.22
CA LEU A 367 8.08 -6.38 -15.02
C LEU A 367 7.37 -6.58 -16.36
N ALA A 368 7.55 -5.64 -17.30
CA ALA A 368 6.93 -5.69 -18.61
C ALA A 368 7.36 -6.93 -19.39
N GLU A 369 8.64 -7.31 -19.36
CA GLU A 369 9.16 -8.53 -19.98
C GLU A 369 8.57 -9.79 -19.35
N ASN A 370 8.44 -9.85 -18.03
CA ASN A 370 7.89 -10.99 -17.32
C ASN A 370 6.42 -11.21 -17.67
N ILE A 371 5.63 -10.16 -17.90
CA ILE A 371 4.27 -10.28 -18.42
C ILE A 371 4.25 -11.06 -19.74
N THR A 372 5.20 -10.84 -20.64
CA THR A 372 5.25 -11.56 -21.92
C THR A 372 5.50 -13.07 -21.78
N LYS A 373 6.10 -13.48 -20.66
CA LYS A 373 6.45 -14.89 -20.36
C LYS A 373 5.32 -15.67 -19.70
N ILE A 374 4.22 -15.01 -19.32
CA ILE A 374 3.06 -15.70 -18.72
C ILE A 374 2.52 -16.74 -19.67
N ASN A 375 2.42 -18.00 -19.19
CA ASN A 375 1.90 -19.12 -19.96
C ASN A 375 0.40 -19.30 -19.74
N TYR A 376 -0.37 -19.53 -20.81
CA TYR A 376 -1.82 -19.67 -20.73
C TYR A 376 -2.27 -20.78 -19.77
N ASN A 377 -1.72 -21.98 -19.91
CA ASN A 377 -2.16 -23.11 -19.09
C ASN A 377 -1.80 -22.92 -17.62
N GLU A 378 -0.59 -22.45 -17.33
CA GLU A 378 -0.17 -22.16 -15.96
C GLU A 378 -1.00 -21.03 -15.33
N PHE A 379 -1.38 -20.04 -16.14
CA PHE A 379 -2.25 -18.96 -15.68
C PHE A 379 -3.67 -19.46 -15.38
N MET A 380 -4.22 -20.33 -16.24
CA MET A 380 -5.53 -20.92 -16.00
C MET A 380 -5.53 -21.82 -14.75
N ASP A 381 -4.46 -22.57 -14.52
CA ASP A 381 -4.30 -23.36 -13.30
C ASP A 381 -4.17 -22.46 -12.05
N TYR A 382 -3.48 -21.33 -12.18
CA TYR A 382 -3.41 -20.33 -11.12
C TYR A 382 -4.79 -19.77 -10.77
N ILE A 383 -5.61 -19.41 -11.77
CA ILE A 383 -6.97 -18.90 -11.49
C ILE A 383 -7.84 -19.92 -10.77
N LYS A 384 -7.73 -21.20 -11.10
CA LYS A 384 -8.46 -22.31 -10.43
C LYS A 384 -8.08 -22.44 -8.94
N GLY A 385 -6.92 -21.94 -8.56
CA GLY A 385 -6.48 -21.91 -7.15
C GLY A 385 -7.17 -20.84 -6.30
N TYR A 386 -7.81 -19.83 -6.91
CA TYR A 386 -8.57 -18.85 -6.15
C TYR A 386 -9.87 -19.42 -5.61
N ARG A 387 -10.08 -19.23 -4.32
CA ARG A 387 -11.31 -19.62 -3.64
C ARG A 387 -12.00 -18.38 -3.09
N HIS A 388 -13.28 -18.25 -3.38
CA HIS A 388 -14.12 -17.26 -2.70
C HIS A 388 -14.26 -17.65 -1.22
N ILE A 389 -13.96 -16.72 -0.33
CA ILE A 389 -13.95 -17.01 1.12
C ILE A 389 -14.97 -16.17 1.89
N THR A 390 -15.10 -14.88 1.61
CA THR A 390 -15.92 -14.00 2.44
C THR A 390 -16.53 -12.88 1.61
N ASN A 391 -17.76 -12.50 1.96
CA ASN A 391 -18.38 -11.25 1.52
C ASN A 391 -18.45 -10.29 2.71
N PHE A 392 -17.88 -9.10 2.57
CA PHE A 392 -18.16 -7.99 3.44
C PHE A 392 -19.31 -7.17 2.83
N LEU A 393 -20.38 -6.96 3.59
CA LEU A 393 -21.53 -6.20 3.13
C LEU A 393 -21.74 -4.98 4.03
N MET A 394 -21.51 -3.79 3.51
CA MET A 394 -21.92 -2.53 4.10
C MET A 394 -23.38 -2.25 3.76
N ILE A 395 -24.21 -2.02 4.78
CA ILE A 395 -25.64 -1.79 4.66
C ILE A 395 -25.95 -0.33 4.98
N PRO A 396 -26.74 0.39 4.17
CA PRO A 396 -27.17 1.74 4.48
C PRO A 396 -27.83 1.84 5.86
N HIS A 397 -27.61 2.95 6.57
CA HIS A 397 -28.18 3.16 7.92
C HIS A 397 -29.70 3.01 7.93
N ASP A 398 -30.39 3.57 6.93
CA ASP A 398 -31.86 3.62 6.86
C ASP A 398 -32.49 2.31 6.38
N TYR A 399 -31.69 1.32 5.99
CA TYR A 399 -32.20 0.03 5.54
C TYR A 399 -32.75 -0.80 6.72
N LYS A 400 -33.99 -1.24 6.57
CA LYS A 400 -34.76 -2.02 7.58
C LYS A 400 -34.61 -3.52 7.41
#